data_df3a01d372e5cde1543a0d6d660f5f47
#
_entry.id   df3a01d372e5cde1543a0d6d660f5f47
#
_cell.length_a   1.000
_cell.length_b   1.000
_cell.length_c   1.000
_cell.angle_alpha   90.00
_cell.angle_beta   90.00
_cell.angle_gamma   90.00
#
_symmetry.space_group_name_H-M   'P 1'
#
loop_
_entity.id
_entity.type
_entity.pdbx_description
1 polymer ?
#
loop_
_entity_poly.entity_id
_entity_poly.type
_entity_poly.pdbx_seq_one_letter_code
_entity_poly.pdbx_strand_id
1 'polypeptide(L)'
;DEGWRAFLAASGIEEWVVLHGGPTAVYRTASLADAAALAQAIAAVPGLNGTHAQINLLSDRVTVRLTRDQLVIEEPHIELARAVSVVAKAHGAVADRSAANEVQVAISAKPDAIDLPFWRAVLGYAPMQSDNAIDPLGNSSTVWMQDLDEAKPLRHAMHIDVSVPREQA
;
A
#
# COMPACT_ATOMS: atom_id res chain seq x y z
N ASP A 1 -5.19 -1.66 19.21
CA ASP A 1 -5.15 -0.21 18.92
C ASP A 1 -4.77 -0.04 17.44
N GLU A 2 -5.63 0.63 16.69
CA GLU A 2 -5.46 0.68 15.25
C GLU A 2 -4.46 1.78 14.91
N GLY A 3 -3.18 1.42 14.74
CA GLY A 3 -2.08 2.35 14.44
C GLY A 3 -2.33 3.24 13.23
N TRP A 4 -3.15 2.78 12.27
CA TRP A 4 -3.55 3.60 11.13
C TRP A 4 -4.35 4.85 11.53
N ARG A 5 -5.14 4.82 12.63
CA ARG A 5 -5.86 6.01 13.13
C ARG A 5 -4.90 7.05 13.70
N ALA A 6 -3.91 6.59 14.48
CA ALA A 6 -2.87 7.47 14.99
C ALA A 6 -2.06 8.09 13.85
N PHE A 7 -1.74 7.31 12.82
CA PHE A 7 -1.06 7.78 11.63
C PHE A 7 -1.85 8.88 10.91
N LEU A 8 -3.14 8.64 10.63
CA LEU A 8 -3.99 9.65 9.95
C LEU A 8 -4.25 10.91 10.79
N ALA A 9 -4.13 10.83 12.11
CA ALA A 9 -4.29 11.98 13.01
C ALA A 9 -2.99 12.76 13.23
N ALA A 10 -1.85 12.24 12.77
CA ALA A 10 -0.56 12.86 12.99
C ALA A 10 -0.35 14.08 12.07
N SER A 11 0.22 15.14 12.62
CA SER A 11 0.56 16.35 11.87
C SER A 11 1.88 16.22 11.09
N GLY A 12 1.99 16.95 9.98
CA GLY A 12 3.20 17.02 9.16
C GLY A 12 3.35 15.85 8.18
N ILE A 13 2.27 15.10 7.95
CA ILE A 13 2.18 14.00 6.99
C ILE A 13 0.82 14.03 6.25
N GLU A 14 0.26 15.19 6.07
CA GLU A 14 -1.08 15.41 5.51
C GLU A 14 -1.22 14.87 4.08
N GLU A 15 -0.11 14.75 3.34
CA GLU A 15 -0.06 14.17 1.99
C GLU A 15 -0.12 12.64 1.98
N TRP A 16 0.11 11.98 3.11
CA TRP A 16 0.03 10.54 3.22
C TRP A 16 -1.41 10.06 3.32
N VAL A 17 -1.65 8.89 2.74
CA VAL A 17 -2.91 8.15 2.88
C VAL A 17 -2.62 6.76 3.43
N VAL A 18 -3.59 6.16 4.09
CA VAL A 18 -3.50 4.75 4.49
C VAL A 18 -4.39 3.95 3.54
N LEU A 19 -3.76 3.10 2.75
CA LEU A 19 -4.40 2.11 1.89
C LEU A 19 -4.30 0.73 2.56
N HIS A 20 -4.85 -0.30 1.95
CA HIS A 20 -4.76 -1.66 2.50
C HIS A 20 -3.31 -2.10 2.73
N GLY A 21 -2.42 -1.84 1.78
CA GLY A 21 -0.98 -2.11 1.90
C GLY A 21 -0.22 -1.17 2.84
N GLY A 22 -0.90 -0.22 3.49
CA GLY A 22 -0.30 0.67 4.48
C GLY A 22 -0.12 2.12 4.04
N PRO A 23 0.66 2.89 4.80
CA PRO A 23 0.90 4.31 4.55
C PRO A 23 1.56 4.52 3.19
N THR A 24 0.93 5.32 2.35
CA THR A 24 1.36 5.57 0.97
C THR A 24 1.35 7.07 0.67
N ALA A 25 2.40 7.55 0.02
CA ALA A 25 2.46 8.90 -0.54
C ALA A 25 2.89 8.85 -2.00
N VAL A 26 2.35 9.75 -2.81
CA VAL A 26 2.70 9.93 -4.20
C VAL A 26 3.24 11.34 -4.40
N TYR A 27 4.41 11.45 -5.01
CA TYR A 27 5.09 12.71 -5.28
C TYR A 27 5.32 12.87 -6.78
N ARG A 28 4.83 13.95 -7.36
CA ARG A 28 5.12 14.30 -8.75
C ARG A 28 6.49 14.97 -8.85
N THR A 29 7.21 14.63 -9.91
CA THR A 29 8.52 15.19 -10.27
C THR A 29 8.49 15.71 -11.70
N ALA A 30 9.47 16.52 -12.09
CA ALA A 30 9.51 17.08 -13.43
C ALA A 30 10.04 16.10 -14.50
N SER A 31 10.80 15.08 -14.07
CA SER A 31 11.42 14.10 -14.97
C SER A 31 11.73 12.80 -14.26
N LEU A 32 12.05 11.76 -15.04
CA LEU A 32 12.55 10.49 -14.51
C LEU A 32 13.87 10.66 -13.74
N ALA A 33 14.73 11.59 -14.18
CA ALA A 33 15.99 11.88 -13.48
C ALA A 33 15.71 12.48 -12.08
N ASP A 34 14.74 13.40 -11.97
CA ASP A 34 14.32 13.96 -10.68
C ASP A 34 13.65 12.89 -9.81
N ALA A 35 12.85 12.02 -10.40
CA ALA A 35 12.25 10.88 -9.68
C ALA A 35 13.33 9.95 -9.12
N ALA A 36 14.37 9.64 -9.91
CA ALA A 36 15.48 8.79 -9.45
C ALA A 36 16.30 9.48 -8.34
N ALA A 37 16.56 10.77 -8.45
CA ALA A 37 17.25 11.56 -7.43
C ALA A 37 16.44 11.60 -6.13
N LEU A 38 15.13 11.82 -6.22
CA LEU A 38 14.22 11.79 -5.07
C LEU A 38 14.19 10.41 -4.42
N ALA A 39 14.05 9.34 -5.21
CA ALA A 39 14.04 7.97 -4.69
C ALA A 39 15.34 7.60 -3.97
N GLN A 40 16.49 8.02 -4.50
CA GLN A 40 17.77 7.85 -3.83
C GLN A 40 17.82 8.57 -2.49
N ALA A 41 17.35 9.82 -2.44
CA ALA A 41 17.33 10.60 -1.22
C ALA A 41 16.37 10.01 -0.17
N ILE A 42 15.20 9.52 -0.59
CA ILE A 42 14.24 8.83 0.29
C ILE A 42 14.86 7.54 0.82
N ALA A 43 15.51 6.74 -0.03
CA ALA A 43 16.15 5.49 0.39
C ALA A 43 17.28 5.71 1.45
N ALA A 44 17.84 6.92 1.51
CA ALA A 44 18.84 7.31 2.49
C ALA A 44 18.24 7.80 3.83
N VAL A 45 16.92 7.89 3.96
CA VAL A 45 16.26 8.29 5.22
C VAL A 45 16.62 7.28 6.32
N PRO A 46 17.18 7.73 7.46
CA PRO A 46 17.53 6.86 8.56
C PRO A 46 16.31 6.05 9.05
N GLY A 47 16.49 4.77 9.26
CA GLY A 47 15.44 3.87 9.72
C GLY A 47 14.54 3.29 8.61
N LEU A 48 14.60 3.82 7.39
CA LEU A 48 13.82 3.25 6.28
C LEU A 48 14.38 1.90 5.83
N ASN A 49 15.71 1.77 5.85
CA ASN A 49 16.38 0.50 5.54
C ASN A 49 16.06 -0.55 6.63
N GLY A 50 15.62 -1.73 6.22
CA GLY A 50 15.18 -2.80 7.13
C GLY A 50 13.67 -2.80 7.41
N THR A 51 12.94 -1.79 6.96
CA THR A 51 11.47 -1.85 6.88
C THR A 51 11.03 -2.60 5.61
N HIS A 52 9.72 -2.83 5.48
CA HIS A 52 9.14 -3.33 4.22
C HIS A 52 8.79 -2.19 3.24
N ALA A 53 9.47 -1.05 3.36
CA ALA A 53 9.23 0.09 2.50
C ALA A 53 9.47 -0.25 1.03
N GLN A 54 8.62 0.29 0.19
CA GLN A 54 8.67 0.15 -1.24
C GLN A 54 8.71 1.54 -1.88
N ILE A 55 9.58 1.71 -2.88
CA ILE A 55 9.68 2.93 -3.67
C ILE A 55 9.49 2.56 -5.14
N ASN A 56 8.43 3.08 -5.77
CA ASN A 56 8.18 2.91 -7.20
C ASN A 56 8.48 4.21 -7.93
N LEU A 57 9.16 4.09 -9.08
CA LEU A 57 9.48 5.21 -9.96
C LEU A 57 8.69 5.10 -11.25
N LEU A 58 8.11 6.22 -11.67
CA LEU A 58 7.59 6.45 -13.00
C LEU A 58 8.31 7.66 -13.61
N SER A 59 8.00 7.95 -14.86
CA SER A 59 8.64 9.07 -15.59
C SER A 59 8.50 10.44 -14.93
N ASP A 60 7.43 10.63 -14.14
CA ASP A 60 7.01 11.91 -13.58
C ASP A 60 6.62 11.83 -12.10
N ARG A 61 6.87 10.69 -11.43
CA ARG A 61 6.47 10.51 -10.04
C ARG A 61 7.23 9.43 -9.29
N VAL A 62 7.20 9.55 -7.98
CA VAL A 62 7.68 8.53 -7.03
C VAL A 62 6.53 8.18 -6.09
N THR A 63 6.25 6.90 -5.94
CA THR A 63 5.33 6.41 -4.92
C THR A 63 6.13 5.75 -3.80
N VAL A 64 5.84 6.12 -2.57
CA VAL A 64 6.46 5.54 -1.37
C VAL A 64 5.39 4.85 -0.54
N ARG A 65 5.62 3.60 -0.18
CA ARG A 65 4.80 2.84 0.76
C ARG A 65 5.69 2.36 1.91
N LEU A 66 5.30 2.59 3.16
CA LEU A 66 6.14 2.29 4.33
C LEU A 66 5.98 0.86 4.85
N THR A 67 4.82 0.25 4.63
CA THR A 67 4.52 -1.12 5.06
C THR A 67 3.86 -1.89 3.93
N ARG A 68 3.60 -3.18 4.13
CA ARG A 68 2.80 -4.00 3.19
C ARG A 68 1.41 -4.34 3.74
N ASP A 69 1.08 -3.82 4.91
CA ASP A 69 -0.15 -4.09 5.62
C ASP A 69 -0.50 -2.90 6.51
N GLN A 70 -1.75 -2.43 6.44
CA GLN A 70 -2.23 -1.34 7.29
C GLN A 70 -2.28 -1.70 8.78
N LEU A 71 -2.36 -2.99 9.10
CA LEU A 71 -2.47 -3.45 10.50
C LEU A 71 -1.13 -3.47 11.24
N VAL A 72 -0.02 -3.34 10.52
CA VAL A 72 1.33 -3.28 11.12
C VAL A 72 1.86 -1.85 11.26
N ILE A 73 0.99 -0.85 11.14
CA ILE A 73 1.38 0.56 11.32
C ILE A 73 1.62 0.83 12.80
N GLU A 74 2.80 1.34 13.09
CA GLU A 74 3.28 1.69 14.43
C GLU A 74 3.79 3.13 14.46
N GLU A 75 4.01 3.69 15.66
CA GLU A 75 4.49 5.07 15.85
C GLU A 75 5.77 5.41 15.05
N PRO A 76 6.79 4.53 14.94
CA PRO A 76 7.97 4.82 14.12
C PRO A 76 7.66 5.12 12.65
N HIS A 77 6.57 4.59 12.10
CA HIS A 77 6.18 4.87 10.71
C HIS A 77 5.71 6.32 10.52
N ILE A 78 5.20 6.98 11.57
CA ILE A 78 4.85 8.40 11.54
C ILE A 78 6.12 9.25 11.39
N GLU A 79 7.17 8.91 12.12
CA GLU A 79 8.45 9.63 12.03
C GLU A 79 9.13 9.40 10.67
N LEU A 80 9.06 8.18 10.14
CA LEU A 80 9.54 7.89 8.79
C LEU A 80 8.76 8.67 7.72
N ALA A 81 7.44 8.75 7.84
CA ALA A 81 6.62 9.55 6.92
C ALA A 81 7.02 11.02 6.96
N ARG A 82 7.22 11.61 8.15
CA ARG A 82 7.70 12.99 8.30
C ARG A 82 9.05 13.21 7.64
N ALA A 83 10.00 12.31 7.89
CA ALA A 83 11.33 12.39 7.29
C ALA A 83 11.29 12.31 5.76
N VAL A 84 10.49 11.41 5.21
CA VAL A 84 10.27 11.30 3.75
C VAL A 84 9.63 12.57 3.20
N SER A 85 8.62 13.13 3.88
CA SER A 85 7.96 14.38 3.48
C SER A 85 8.94 15.56 3.42
N VAL A 86 9.83 15.67 4.39
CA VAL A 86 10.89 16.68 4.41
C VAL A 86 11.83 16.54 3.20
N VAL A 87 12.25 15.31 2.92
CA VAL A 87 13.10 15.00 1.76
C VAL A 87 12.39 15.33 0.45
N ALA A 88 11.14 14.93 0.29
CA ALA A 88 10.36 15.21 -0.92
C ALA A 88 10.21 16.71 -1.16
N LYS A 89 9.91 17.47 -0.11
CA LYS A 89 9.82 18.93 -0.18
C LYS A 89 11.16 19.57 -0.55
N ALA A 90 12.27 19.11 0.01
CA ALA A 90 13.61 19.62 -0.30
C ALA A 90 14.00 19.36 -1.78
N HIS A 91 13.49 18.31 -2.38
CA HIS A 91 13.67 18.00 -3.81
C HIS A 91 12.64 18.71 -4.73
N GLY A 92 11.79 19.58 -4.19
CA GLY A 92 10.79 20.31 -4.98
C GLY A 92 9.66 19.41 -5.53
N ALA A 93 9.52 18.20 -5.02
CA ALA A 93 8.46 17.29 -5.42
C ALA A 93 7.10 17.74 -4.86
N VAL A 94 6.05 17.54 -5.65
CA VAL A 94 4.69 17.96 -5.31
C VAL A 94 3.85 16.74 -4.94
N ALA A 95 3.34 16.74 -3.73
CA ALA A 95 2.46 15.66 -3.27
C ALA A 95 1.17 15.59 -4.10
N ASP A 96 0.74 14.37 -4.43
CA ASP A 96 -0.49 14.09 -5.18
C ASP A 96 -1.29 12.97 -4.53
N ARG A 97 -2.09 13.33 -3.52
CA ARG A 97 -2.95 12.36 -2.82
C ARG A 97 -3.96 11.70 -3.77
N SER A 98 -4.41 12.42 -4.79
CA SER A 98 -5.43 11.92 -5.71
C SER A 98 -4.95 10.77 -6.58
N ALA A 99 -3.63 10.62 -6.73
CA ALA A 99 -3.02 9.51 -7.47
C ALA A 99 -2.83 8.24 -6.61
N ALA A 100 -3.05 8.33 -5.29
CA ALA A 100 -2.90 7.20 -4.40
C ALA A 100 -4.17 6.32 -4.45
N ASN A 101 -4.04 5.13 -5.00
CA ASN A 101 -5.08 4.11 -5.00
C ASN A 101 -4.48 2.72 -4.87
N GLU A 102 -5.31 1.76 -4.49
CA GLU A 102 -4.94 0.35 -4.44
C GLU A 102 -6.15 -0.51 -4.77
N VAL A 103 -5.93 -1.52 -5.58
CA VAL A 103 -6.94 -2.49 -5.97
C VAL A 103 -6.69 -3.82 -5.27
N GLN A 104 -7.74 -4.41 -4.73
CA GLN A 104 -7.72 -5.73 -4.13
C GLN A 104 -8.74 -6.61 -4.83
N VAL A 105 -8.41 -7.88 -4.98
CA VAL A 105 -9.32 -8.88 -5.52
C VAL A 105 -9.81 -9.76 -4.37
N ALA A 106 -11.08 -9.65 -4.05
CA ALA A 106 -11.74 -10.50 -3.08
C ALA A 106 -12.31 -11.73 -3.77
N ILE A 107 -12.00 -12.91 -3.27
CA ILE A 107 -12.49 -14.18 -3.77
C ILE A 107 -13.30 -14.86 -2.67
N SER A 108 -14.60 -14.99 -2.92
CA SER A 108 -15.49 -15.72 -2.03
C SER A 108 -15.50 -17.20 -2.41
N ALA A 109 -15.20 -18.05 -1.46
CA ALA A 109 -15.20 -19.50 -1.66
C ALA A 109 -15.91 -20.20 -0.49
N LYS A 110 -16.49 -21.36 -0.76
CA LYS A 110 -16.96 -22.25 0.30
C LYS A 110 -15.75 -22.78 1.08
N PRO A 111 -15.92 -23.12 2.38
CA PRO A 111 -14.81 -23.58 3.22
C PRO A 111 -14.00 -24.74 2.64
N ASP A 112 -14.62 -25.60 1.83
CA ASP A 112 -13.99 -26.79 1.22
C ASP A 112 -13.50 -26.57 -0.22
N ALA A 113 -13.60 -25.32 -0.73
CA ALA A 113 -13.23 -25.00 -2.09
C ALA A 113 -11.78 -24.53 -2.21
N ILE A 114 -11.41 -24.01 -3.36
CA ILE A 114 -10.09 -23.47 -3.67
C ILE A 114 -9.71 -22.41 -2.64
N ASP A 115 -8.64 -22.66 -1.93
CA ASP A 115 -8.16 -21.87 -0.82
C ASP A 115 -7.03 -20.90 -1.21
N LEU A 116 -6.59 -20.11 -0.27
CA LEU A 116 -5.48 -19.15 -0.43
C LEU A 116 -4.16 -19.81 -0.89
N PRO A 117 -3.73 -20.99 -0.38
CA PRO A 117 -2.57 -21.74 -0.89
C PRO A 117 -2.59 -21.98 -2.41
N PHE A 118 -3.74 -22.28 -2.99
CA PHE A 118 -3.86 -22.43 -4.45
C PHE A 118 -3.58 -21.10 -5.16
N TRP A 119 -4.21 -20.02 -4.74
CA TRP A 119 -4.00 -18.70 -5.36
C TRP A 119 -2.59 -18.21 -5.21
N ARG A 120 -1.97 -18.42 -4.06
CA ARG A 120 -0.56 -18.12 -3.84
C ARG A 120 0.35 -18.89 -4.81
N ALA A 121 0.09 -20.17 -5.01
CA ALA A 121 0.88 -21.00 -5.93
C ALA A 121 0.71 -20.55 -7.39
N VAL A 122 -0.53 -20.27 -7.81
CA VAL A 122 -0.83 -19.84 -9.20
C VAL A 122 -0.24 -18.47 -9.51
N LEU A 123 -0.34 -17.53 -8.56
CA LEU A 123 0.10 -16.15 -8.75
C LEU A 123 1.56 -15.91 -8.38
N GLY A 124 2.20 -16.84 -7.71
CA GLY A 124 3.54 -16.64 -7.14
C GLY A 124 3.55 -15.68 -5.96
N TYR A 125 2.44 -15.56 -5.24
CA TYR A 125 2.26 -14.58 -4.17
C TYR A 125 2.78 -15.06 -2.82
N ALA A 126 3.24 -14.10 -2.03
CA ALA A 126 3.66 -14.31 -0.64
C ALA A 126 2.43 -14.21 0.30
N PRO A 127 2.48 -14.86 1.48
CA PRO A 127 1.42 -14.69 2.48
C PRO A 127 1.45 -13.27 3.05
N MET A 128 0.26 -12.76 3.33
CA MET A 128 0.02 -11.54 4.09
C MET A 128 -1.17 -11.83 5.02
N GLN A 129 -0.94 -11.91 6.33
CA GLN A 129 -1.92 -12.39 7.31
C GLN A 129 -2.46 -13.81 7.00
N SER A 130 -3.62 -14.16 7.55
CA SER A 130 -4.20 -15.51 7.42
C SER A 130 -5.00 -15.70 6.14
N ASP A 131 -5.55 -14.63 5.59
CA ASP A 131 -6.56 -14.63 4.53
C ASP A 131 -6.15 -13.83 3.28
N ASN A 132 -4.96 -13.27 3.27
CA ASN A 132 -4.45 -12.43 2.21
C ASN A 132 -3.18 -13.00 1.56
N ALA A 133 -2.99 -12.69 0.28
CA ALA A 133 -1.77 -12.94 -0.49
C ALA A 133 -1.39 -11.70 -1.29
N ILE A 134 -0.11 -11.40 -1.30
CA ILE A 134 0.44 -10.20 -1.94
C ILE A 134 1.52 -10.54 -2.94
N ASP A 135 1.60 -9.78 -4.02
CA ASP A 135 2.73 -9.80 -4.94
C ASP A 135 4.03 -9.45 -4.17
N PRO A 136 5.05 -10.34 -4.15
CA PRO A 136 6.31 -10.04 -3.48
C PRO A 136 7.00 -8.77 -3.98
N LEU A 137 6.77 -8.40 -5.25
CA LEU A 137 7.30 -7.18 -5.85
C LEU A 137 6.41 -5.96 -5.61
N GLY A 138 5.17 -6.16 -5.13
CA GLY A 138 4.23 -5.08 -4.84
C GLY A 138 3.67 -4.36 -6.07
N ASN A 139 3.73 -4.97 -7.26
CA ASN A 139 3.29 -4.38 -8.51
C ASN A 139 1.85 -4.74 -8.89
N SER A 140 1.32 -5.77 -8.24
CA SER A 140 0.00 -6.33 -8.55
C SER A 140 -0.95 -6.20 -7.36
N SER A 141 -2.25 -6.42 -7.63
CA SER A 141 -3.31 -6.37 -6.63
C SER A 141 -3.14 -7.44 -5.56
N THR A 142 -3.45 -7.09 -4.33
CA THR A 142 -3.61 -8.07 -3.25
C THR A 142 -4.81 -8.96 -3.54
N VAL A 143 -4.70 -10.24 -3.21
CA VAL A 143 -5.80 -11.19 -3.25
C VAL A 143 -6.15 -11.57 -1.82
N TRP A 144 -7.43 -11.53 -1.48
CA TRP A 144 -7.89 -12.01 -0.18
C TRP A 144 -9.08 -12.93 -0.31
N MET A 145 -9.22 -13.85 0.66
CA MET A 145 -10.27 -14.85 0.69
C MET A 145 -11.38 -14.41 1.62
N GLN A 146 -12.60 -14.53 1.15
CA GLN A 146 -13.80 -14.25 1.94
C GLN A 146 -14.66 -15.50 2.00
N ASP A 147 -15.15 -15.84 3.18
CA ASP A 147 -16.09 -16.92 3.36
C ASP A 147 -17.40 -16.65 2.61
N LEU A 148 -17.81 -17.60 1.82
CA LEU A 148 -19.10 -17.56 1.16
C LEU A 148 -20.17 -18.11 2.10
N ASP A 149 -21.17 -17.28 2.39
CA ASP A 149 -22.38 -17.74 3.06
C ASP A 149 -23.05 -18.85 2.24
N GLU A 150 -23.22 -20.03 2.83
CA GLU A 150 -23.79 -21.20 2.16
C GLU A 150 -25.20 -20.97 1.59
N ALA A 151 -25.94 -20.04 2.17
CA ALA A 151 -27.27 -19.65 1.72
C ALA A 151 -27.26 -18.78 0.47
N LYS A 152 -26.10 -18.19 0.11
CA LYS A 152 -25.97 -17.30 -1.04
C LYS A 152 -25.66 -18.10 -2.31
N PRO A 153 -26.33 -17.81 -3.44
CA PRO A 153 -25.95 -18.39 -4.72
C PRO A 153 -24.51 -17.94 -5.09
N LEU A 154 -23.78 -18.78 -5.83
CA LEU A 154 -22.40 -18.51 -6.31
C LEU A 154 -22.28 -17.30 -7.25
N ARG A 155 -23.35 -16.52 -7.42
CA ARG A 155 -23.29 -15.23 -8.10
C ARG A 155 -22.40 -14.30 -7.27
N HIS A 156 -21.46 -13.64 -7.91
CA HIS A 156 -20.54 -12.72 -7.26
C HIS A 156 -19.52 -13.39 -6.31
N ALA A 157 -18.98 -14.54 -6.73
CA ALA A 157 -17.88 -15.19 -6.03
C ALA A 157 -16.58 -14.36 -6.05
N MET A 158 -16.54 -13.29 -6.79
CA MET A 158 -15.42 -12.37 -6.88
C MET A 158 -15.92 -10.93 -6.90
N HIS A 159 -15.27 -10.04 -6.19
CA HIS A 159 -15.43 -8.59 -6.28
C HIS A 159 -14.08 -7.88 -6.19
N ILE A 160 -14.07 -6.61 -6.57
CA ILE A 160 -12.89 -5.77 -6.53
C ILE A 160 -13.14 -4.67 -5.51
N ASP A 161 -12.24 -4.56 -4.54
CA ASP A 161 -12.21 -3.46 -3.61
C ASP A 161 -11.21 -2.42 -4.08
N VAL A 162 -11.57 -1.16 -3.97
CA VAL A 162 -10.69 -0.05 -4.33
C VAL A 162 -10.48 0.82 -3.10
N SER A 163 -9.26 0.85 -2.60
CA SER A 163 -8.85 1.77 -1.54
C SER A 163 -8.40 3.08 -2.16
N VAL A 164 -8.99 4.16 -1.71
CA VAL A 164 -8.68 5.54 -2.14
C VAL A 164 -8.57 6.46 -0.93
N PRO A 165 -7.99 7.66 -1.06
CA PRO A 165 -8.07 8.68 -0.04
C PRO A 165 -9.53 8.96 0.34
N ARG A 166 -9.79 9.23 1.62
CA ARG A 166 -11.16 9.41 2.15
C ARG A 166 -11.97 10.45 1.41
N GLU A 167 -11.32 11.50 0.93
CA GLU A 167 -11.96 12.58 0.17
C GLU A 167 -12.41 12.16 -1.24
N GLN A 168 -12.08 10.95 -1.67
CA GLN A 168 -12.47 10.37 -2.97
C GLN A 168 -13.46 9.20 -2.83
N ALA A 169 -13.75 8.78 -1.61
CA ALA A 169 -14.64 7.65 -1.31
C ALA A 169 -16.14 8.01 -1.38
#